data_79e1547ab37945c0b00f764e7879be3c
#
_entry.id   79e1547ab37945c0b00f764e7879be3c
#
_cell.length_a   1.000
_cell.length_b   1.000
_cell.length_c   1.000
_cell.angle_alpha   90.00
_cell.angle_beta   90.00
_cell.angle_gamma   90.00
#
_symmetry.space_group_name_H-M   'P 1'
#
loop_
_entity.id
_entity.type
_entity.pdbx_description
1 polymer ?
#
loop_
_entity_poly.entity_id
_entity_poly.type
_entity_poly.pdbx_seq_one_letter_code
_entity_poly.pdbx_strand_id
1 'polypeptide(L)'
;AFFYVFVVVKIFPPAAGVALEMPAAEALKPFQTGDQIVKAITVTDFPELISRKNMLPLIIFSIVFGICVNMIGEKGRAIAQGLEALSEVFLKMIGLLMYYAPIGLGAYFAALVGEHGKELLGSYARAIAVYYPLCLVYMFTAFPVYGYIAAGKEGIRALKHVISPAITAVATQSSIATLPVNLEACKKIGVPKDIREIVLPIGATAHMDGTVLSTILKISFLFGIFQIPFEGIGTYLSALALSVVGGVVMSGVPGGGLIGEMLIVTMYGFPAEAFPIIATIGYLVDPFATMINASGDTMASMLVTRAVEGKDWIKRNLGND
;
A
#
# COMPACT_ATOMS: atom_id res chain seq x y z
N ALA A 1 -5.93 -9.14 -4.66
CA ALA A 1 -6.31 -7.77 -4.21
C ALA A 1 -6.99 -7.00 -5.34
N PHE A 2 -6.34 -6.74 -6.49
CA PHE A 2 -6.85 -5.92 -7.60
C PHE A 2 -8.28 -6.30 -8.03
N PHE A 3 -8.55 -7.57 -8.31
CA PHE A 3 -9.86 -8.03 -8.78
C PHE A 3 -10.98 -7.67 -7.80
N TYR A 4 -10.75 -7.84 -6.50
CA TYR A 4 -11.75 -7.55 -5.46
C TYR A 4 -12.15 -6.07 -5.46
N VAL A 5 -11.17 -5.17 -5.38
CA VAL A 5 -11.46 -3.73 -5.33
C VAL A 5 -12.05 -3.23 -6.63
N PHE A 6 -11.58 -3.74 -7.77
CA PHE A 6 -12.09 -3.37 -9.07
C PHE A 6 -13.59 -3.66 -9.22
N VAL A 7 -14.03 -4.87 -8.83
CA VAL A 7 -15.45 -5.24 -8.83
C VAL A 7 -16.24 -4.33 -7.88
N VAL A 8 -15.70 -4.09 -6.68
CA VAL A 8 -16.41 -3.31 -5.65
C VAL A 8 -16.56 -1.85 -6.05
N VAL A 9 -15.53 -1.17 -6.57
CA VAL A 9 -15.64 0.24 -6.97
C VAL A 9 -16.53 0.45 -8.20
N LYS A 10 -16.73 -0.59 -9.01
CA LYS A 10 -17.69 -0.57 -10.12
C LYS A 10 -19.14 -0.66 -9.64
N ILE A 11 -19.41 -1.50 -8.64
CA ILE A 11 -20.74 -1.68 -8.08
C ILE A 11 -21.10 -0.53 -7.12
N PHE A 12 -20.13 -0.10 -6.33
CA PHE A 12 -20.26 0.93 -5.30
C PHE A 12 -19.22 2.04 -5.50
N PRO A 13 -19.42 2.97 -6.46
CA PRO A 13 -18.47 4.07 -6.67
C PRO A 13 -18.33 4.92 -5.40
N PRO A 14 -17.10 5.12 -4.88
CA PRO A 14 -16.89 5.73 -3.56
C PRO A 14 -17.26 7.23 -3.50
N ALA A 15 -17.24 7.94 -4.63
CA ALA A 15 -17.59 9.37 -4.75
C ALA A 15 -18.83 9.63 -5.61
N ALA A 16 -19.74 8.65 -5.75
CA ALA A 16 -20.94 8.85 -6.57
C ALA A 16 -21.82 10.00 -6.04
N GLY A 17 -22.19 10.91 -6.92
CA GLY A 17 -23.10 12.03 -6.61
C GLY A 17 -22.43 13.24 -5.96
N VAL A 18 -21.11 13.30 -5.87
CA VAL A 18 -20.37 14.45 -5.38
C VAL A 18 -19.65 15.12 -6.54
N ALA A 19 -19.93 16.39 -6.77
CA ALA A 19 -19.17 17.27 -7.63
C ALA A 19 -18.61 18.39 -6.74
N LEU A 20 -17.29 18.43 -6.59
CA LEU A 20 -16.63 19.59 -6.00
C LEU A 20 -16.29 20.57 -7.12
N GLU A 21 -16.54 21.86 -6.90
CA GLU A 21 -16.02 22.91 -7.76
C GLU A 21 -14.51 23.01 -7.57
N MET A 22 -13.79 22.16 -8.28
CA MET A 22 -12.33 22.13 -8.28
C MET A 22 -11.80 22.67 -9.61
N PRO A 23 -10.59 23.26 -9.63
CA PRO A 23 -9.93 23.57 -10.89
C PRO A 23 -9.97 22.34 -11.81
N ALA A 24 -10.33 22.54 -13.08
CA ALA A 24 -10.43 21.44 -14.04
C ALA A 24 -9.11 20.65 -14.04
N ALA A 25 -9.19 19.34 -13.86
CA ALA A 25 -8.05 18.48 -14.11
C ALA A 25 -7.59 18.76 -15.56
N GLU A 26 -6.32 19.09 -15.75
CA GLU A 26 -5.76 19.14 -17.12
C GLU A 26 -6.13 17.81 -17.77
N ALA A 27 -6.79 17.90 -18.96
CA ALA A 27 -7.41 16.75 -19.60
C ALA A 27 -6.51 15.53 -19.48
N LEU A 28 -6.98 14.51 -18.76
CA LEU A 28 -6.26 13.24 -18.59
C LEU A 28 -5.87 12.77 -19.98
N LYS A 29 -4.61 12.98 -20.36
CA LYS A 29 -4.09 12.47 -21.63
C LYS A 29 -3.87 10.98 -21.40
N PRO A 30 -4.65 10.10 -22.05
CA PRO A 30 -4.35 8.68 -21.97
C PRO A 30 -2.90 8.47 -22.40
N PHE A 31 -2.20 7.54 -21.78
CA PHE A 31 -0.85 7.14 -22.18
C PHE A 31 -0.88 6.63 -23.65
N GLN A 32 -0.80 7.54 -24.61
CA GLN A 32 -1.07 7.23 -26.03
C GLN A 32 0.17 7.11 -26.89
N THR A 33 1.35 7.51 -26.42
CA THR A 33 2.57 7.44 -27.24
C THR A 33 3.78 6.99 -26.43
N GLY A 34 4.68 6.24 -27.09
CA GLY A 34 5.96 5.82 -26.52
C GLY A 34 6.78 6.97 -25.92
N ASP A 35 6.72 8.15 -26.51
CA ASP A 35 7.38 9.37 -26.01
C ASP A 35 6.84 9.83 -24.65
N GLN A 36 5.54 9.66 -24.40
CA GLN A 36 4.95 9.98 -23.10
C GLN A 36 5.39 8.99 -22.03
N ILE A 37 5.50 7.71 -22.36
CA ILE A 37 6.05 6.70 -21.46
C ILE A 37 7.50 7.01 -21.14
N VAL A 38 8.32 7.33 -22.16
CA VAL A 38 9.72 7.70 -21.97
C VAL A 38 9.84 8.94 -21.07
N LYS A 39 9.07 10.00 -21.31
CA LYS A 39 9.02 11.21 -20.47
C LYS A 39 8.53 10.94 -19.06
N ALA A 40 7.66 9.94 -18.85
CA ALA A 40 7.18 9.56 -17.54
C ALA A 40 8.22 8.77 -16.71
N ILE A 41 9.16 8.09 -17.37
CA ILE A 41 10.16 7.23 -16.70
C ILE A 41 11.58 7.80 -16.73
N THR A 42 11.82 8.89 -17.48
CA THR A 42 13.14 9.53 -17.60
C THR A 42 13.06 11.02 -17.29
N VAL A 43 14.19 11.60 -16.91
CA VAL A 43 14.40 13.04 -16.77
C VAL A 43 15.57 13.49 -17.63
N THR A 44 15.59 14.76 -18.00
CA THR A 44 16.63 15.33 -18.86
C THR A 44 17.92 15.62 -18.09
N ASP A 45 17.83 15.89 -16.79
CA ASP A 45 18.97 16.22 -15.95
C ASP A 45 18.81 15.63 -14.53
N PHE A 46 19.94 15.30 -13.89
CA PHE A 46 19.98 14.69 -12.56
C PHE A 46 19.28 15.52 -11.45
N PRO A 47 19.42 16.85 -11.38
CA PRO A 47 18.68 17.66 -10.42
C PRO A 47 17.16 17.56 -10.54
N GLU A 48 16.65 17.36 -11.76
CA GLU A 48 15.22 17.17 -11.99
C GLU A 48 14.68 15.88 -11.37
N LEU A 49 15.56 14.89 -11.16
CA LEU A 49 15.20 13.61 -10.55
C LEU A 49 14.61 13.79 -9.14
N ILE A 50 15.08 14.79 -8.39
CA ILE A 50 14.65 15.07 -7.00
C ILE A 50 13.38 15.94 -6.98
N SER A 51 12.85 16.34 -8.13
CA SER A 51 11.62 17.12 -8.22
C SER A 51 10.40 16.29 -7.89
N ARG A 52 9.44 16.88 -7.14
CA ARG A 52 8.13 16.28 -6.86
C ARG A 52 7.35 15.88 -8.12
N LYS A 53 7.63 16.50 -9.27
CA LYS A 53 7.00 16.19 -10.56
C LYS A 53 7.52 14.89 -11.18
N ASN A 54 8.69 14.42 -10.75
CA ASN A 54 9.42 13.30 -11.37
C ASN A 54 9.53 12.08 -10.43
N MET A 55 8.44 11.79 -9.68
CA MET A 55 8.45 10.69 -8.70
C MET A 55 8.72 9.32 -9.34
N LEU A 56 8.14 9.01 -10.50
CA LEU A 56 8.35 7.73 -11.16
C LEU A 56 9.79 7.54 -11.66
N PRO A 57 10.42 8.52 -12.34
CA PRO A 57 11.86 8.48 -12.63
C PRO A 57 12.73 8.27 -11.39
N LEU A 58 12.42 8.96 -10.28
CA LEU A 58 13.16 8.80 -9.02
C LEU A 58 13.07 7.38 -8.47
N ILE A 59 11.88 6.77 -8.50
CA ILE A 59 11.66 5.39 -8.06
C ILE A 59 12.47 4.41 -8.91
N ILE A 60 12.40 4.55 -10.24
CA ILE A 60 13.14 3.68 -11.17
C ILE A 60 14.65 3.83 -10.95
N PHE A 61 15.14 5.07 -10.83
CA PHE A 61 16.54 5.33 -10.51
C PHE A 61 16.94 4.66 -9.19
N SER A 62 16.15 4.82 -8.15
CA SER A 62 16.44 4.25 -6.82
C SER A 62 16.52 2.73 -6.84
N ILE A 63 15.62 2.07 -7.58
CA ILE A 63 15.65 0.61 -7.75
C ILE A 63 16.93 0.18 -8.49
N VAL A 64 17.23 0.81 -9.62
CA VAL A 64 18.44 0.48 -10.41
C VAL A 64 19.70 0.76 -9.61
N PHE A 65 19.76 1.89 -8.90
CA PHE A 65 20.88 2.24 -8.02
C PHE A 65 21.07 1.21 -6.92
N GLY A 66 19.99 0.78 -6.24
CA GLY A 66 20.05 -0.25 -5.21
C GLY A 66 20.55 -1.61 -5.74
N ILE A 67 20.10 -1.99 -6.94
CA ILE A 67 20.61 -3.21 -7.62
C ILE A 67 22.11 -3.07 -7.89
N CYS A 68 22.57 -1.94 -8.42
CA CYS A 68 23.98 -1.69 -8.70
C CYS A 68 24.83 -1.72 -7.42
N VAL A 69 24.36 -1.09 -6.33
CA VAL A 69 25.04 -1.15 -5.02
C VAL A 69 25.20 -2.59 -4.53
N ASN A 70 24.17 -3.43 -4.72
CA ASN A 70 24.25 -4.84 -4.37
C ASN A 70 25.24 -5.61 -5.27
N MET A 71 25.26 -5.31 -6.57
CA MET A 71 26.13 -6.01 -7.55
C MET A 71 27.64 -5.77 -7.32
N ILE A 72 28.04 -4.62 -6.75
CA ILE A 72 29.45 -4.33 -6.43
C ILE A 72 29.92 -4.99 -5.13
N GLY A 73 29.06 -5.77 -4.47
CA GLY A 73 29.38 -6.60 -3.31
C GLY A 73 29.93 -5.81 -2.13
N GLU A 74 31.05 -6.24 -1.54
CA GLU A 74 31.65 -5.62 -0.34
C GLU A 74 31.92 -4.11 -0.50
N LYS A 75 32.25 -3.63 -1.70
CA LYS A 75 32.44 -2.19 -1.94
C LYS A 75 31.14 -1.38 -1.82
N GLY A 76 30.00 -1.99 -2.09
CA GLY A 76 28.68 -1.38 -1.94
C GLY A 76 28.19 -1.30 -0.51
N ARG A 77 28.77 -2.08 0.41
CA ARG A 77 28.32 -2.19 1.79
C ARG A 77 28.33 -0.85 2.53
N ALA A 78 29.36 -0.04 2.35
CA ALA A 78 29.42 1.30 2.95
C ALA A 78 28.32 2.24 2.44
N ILE A 79 27.99 2.16 1.14
CA ILE A 79 26.90 2.92 0.53
C ILE A 79 25.55 2.46 1.09
N ALA A 80 25.33 1.14 1.14
CA ALA A 80 24.10 0.58 1.69
C ALA A 80 23.88 0.98 3.15
N GLN A 81 24.91 0.87 4.00
CA GLN A 81 24.86 1.32 5.40
C GLN A 81 24.62 2.84 5.53
N GLY A 82 25.22 3.64 4.67
CA GLY A 82 24.99 5.08 4.64
C GLY A 82 23.55 5.45 4.26
N LEU A 83 22.95 4.74 3.28
CA LEU A 83 21.56 4.92 2.89
C LEU A 83 20.60 4.47 3.99
N GLU A 84 20.91 3.34 4.66
CA GLU A 84 20.13 2.84 5.80
C GLU A 84 20.10 3.88 6.93
N ALA A 85 21.28 4.37 7.35
CA ALA A 85 21.39 5.41 8.38
C ALA A 85 20.65 6.71 7.97
N LEU A 86 20.74 7.12 6.71
CA LEU A 86 20.00 8.27 6.19
C LEU A 86 18.49 8.04 6.23
N SER A 87 18.05 6.85 5.86
CA SER A 87 16.62 6.44 5.95
C SER A 87 16.12 6.51 7.39
N GLU A 88 16.90 6.00 8.36
CA GLU A 88 16.55 6.08 9.79
C GLU A 88 16.40 7.53 10.27
N VAL A 89 17.28 8.44 9.82
CA VAL A 89 17.17 9.88 10.14
C VAL A 89 15.85 10.45 9.61
N PHE A 90 15.49 10.16 8.33
CA PHE A 90 14.22 10.63 7.77
C PHE A 90 13.02 10.03 8.48
N LEU A 91 13.04 8.75 8.82
CA LEU A 91 11.98 8.11 9.61
C LEU A 91 11.82 8.77 10.98
N LYS A 92 12.93 9.12 11.64
CA LYS A 92 12.90 9.83 12.92
C LYS A 92 12.32 11.24 12.78
N MET A 93 12.68 11.96 11.70
CA MET A 93 12.11 13.27 11.37
C MET A 93 10.59 13.17 11.14
N ILE A 94 10.13 12.18 10.37
CA ILE A 94 8.69 11.92 10.18
C ILE A 94 8.03 11.63 11.52
N GLY A 95 8.63 10.79 12.36
CA GLY A 95 8.13 10.51 13.71
C GLY A 95 7.93 11.76 14.55
N LEU A 96 8.87 12.72 14.50
CA LEU A 96 8.73 14.01 15.18
C LEU A 96 7.57 14.85 14.60
N LEU A 97 7.44 14.89 13.27
CA LEU A 97 6.33 15.58 12.61
C LEU A 97 4.97 14.97 12.96
N MET A 98 4.92 13.65 13.16
CA MET A 98 3.69 12.92 13.53
C MET A 98 3.14 13.31 14.90
N TYR A 99 3.93 13.89 15.81
CA TYR A 99 3.38 14.49 17.03
C TYR A 99 2.48 15.70 16.75
N TYR A 100 2.77 16.44 15.67
CA TYR A 100 1.94 17.57 15.23
C TYR A 100 0.77 17.12 14.34
N ALA A 101 0.83 15.93 13.76
CA ALA A 101 -0.14 15.43 12.80
C ALA A 101 -1.60 15.48 13.29
N PRO A 102 -1.95 15.10 14.53
CA PRO A 102 -3.34 15.18 15.00
C PRO A 102 -3.91 16.59 14.95
N ILE A 103 -3.11 17.60 15.31
CA ILE A 103 -3.52 19.02 15.28
C ILE A 103 -3.60 19.50 13.82
N GLY A 104 -2.55 19.25 13.04
CA GLY A 104 -2.48 19.69 11.65
C GLY A 104 -3.55 19.05 10.77
N LEU A 105 -3.75 17.73 10.89
CA LEU A 105 -4.79 17.01 10.17
C LEU A 105 -6.20 17.40 10.63
N GLY A 106 -6.39 17.57 11.94
CA GLY A 106 -7.69 18.01 12.50
C GLY A 106 -8.07 19.39 12.00
N ALA A 107 -7.15 20.36 12.03
CA ALA A 107 -7.38 21.70 11.50
C ALA A 107 -7.62 21.68 9.99
N TYR A 108 -6.82 20.90 9.26
CA TYR A 108 -6.98 20.73 7.82
C TYR A 108 -8.34 20.09 7.47
N PHE A 109 -8.74 19.03 8.17
CA PHE A 109 -10.04 18.40 7.98
C PHE A 109 -11.19 19.35 8.27
N ALA A 110 -11.08 20.17 9.32
CA ALA A 110 -12.07 21.20 9.64
C ALA A 110 -12.18 22.25 8.52
N ALA A 111 -11.05 22.68 7.93
CA ALA A 111 -11.03 23.59 6.79
C ALA A 111 -11.71 22.97 5.56
N LEU A 112 -11.36 21.73 5.20
CA LEU A 112 -11.98 21.00 4.09
C LEU A 112 -13.50 20.88 4.25
N VAL A 113 -13.97 20.56 5.46
CA VAL A 113 -15.40 20.47 5.75
C VAL A 113 -16.06 21.85 5.68
N GLY A 114 -15.35 22.89 6.12
CA GLY A 114 -15.81 24.28 6.01
C GLY A 114 -15.96 24.76 4.56
N GLU A 115 -15.02 24.38 3.70
CA GLU A 115 -15.01 24.77 2.28
C GLU A 115 -15.97 23.94 1.42
N HIS A 116 -15.99 22.63 1.62
CA HIS A 116 -16.70 21.68 0.74
C HIS A 116 -17.96 21.08 1.35
N GLY A 117 -18.30 21.44 2.59
CA GLY A 117 -19.54 21.10 3.24
C GLY A 117 -19.73 19.61 3.57
N LYS A 118 -21.01 19.26 3.81
CA LYS A 118 -21.41 17.91 4.22
C LYS A 118 -21.22 16.85 3.12
N GLU A 119 -21.11 17.26 1.87
CA GLU A 119 -21.00 16.38 0.71
C GLU A 119 -19.65 15.63 0.70
N LEU A 120 -18.57 16.32 1.04
CA LEU A 120 -17.25 15.70 1.16
C LEU A 120 -17.20 14.70 2.33
N LEU A 121 -17.82 15.04 3.47
CA LEU A 121 -17.96 14.12 4.60
C LEU A 121 -18.72 12.85 4.23
N GLY A 122 -19.83 13.00 3.49
CA GLY A 122 -20.61 11.88 2.98
C GLY A 122 -19.81 10.97 2.07
N SER A 123 -18.92 11.55 1.25
CA SER A 123 -18.03 10.79 0.37
C SER A 123 -16.96 10.00 1.14
N TYR A 124 -16.35 10.60 2.14
CA TYR A 124 -15.40 9.90 3.01
C TYR A 124 -16.07 8.76 3.78
N ALA A 125 -17.27 9.01 4.34
CA ALA A 125 -18.03 7.98 5.01
C ALA A 125 -18.39 6.82 4.07
N ARG A 126 -18.75 7.12 2.82
CA ARG A 126 -18.99 6.10 1.78
C ARG A 126 -17.72 5.34 1.41
N ALA A 127 -16.60 6.03 1.24
CA ALA A 127 -15.32 5.38 0.97
C ALA A 127 -14.94 4.38 2.07
N ILE A 128 -15.11 4.75 3.34
CA ILE A 128 -14.89 3.86 4.49
C ILE A 128 -15.90 2.69 4.47
N ALA A 129 -17.20 2.99 4.25
CA ALA A 129 -18.25 1.96 4.21
C ALA A 129 -18.07 0.96 3.07
N VAL A 130 -17.37 1.33 2.01
CA VAL A 130 -16.99 0.42 0.92
C VAL A 130 -15.70 -0.33 1.26
N TYR A 131 -14.69 0.38 1.77
CA TYR A 131 -13.35 -0.17 1.94
C TYR A 131 -13.23 -1.18 3.11
N TYR A 132 -13.81 -0.88 4.27
CA TYR A 132 -13.68 -1.78 5.43
C TYR A 132 -14.35 -3.13 5.21
N PRO A 133 -15.60 -3.21 4.70
CA PRO A 133 -16.17 -4.50 4.32
C PRO A 133 -15.38 -5.21 3.22
N LEU A 134 -14.84 -4.47 2.23
CA LEU A 134 -13.99 -5.04 1.19
C LEU A 134 -12.76 -5.75 1.79
N CYS A 135 -12.06 -5.11 2.73
CA CYS A 135 -10.92 -5.72 3.43
C CYS A 135 -11.32 -6.99 4.19
N LEU A 136 -12.46 -6.96 4.89
CA LEU A 136 -12.97 -8.14 5.59
C LEU A 136 -13.34 -9.26 4.60
N VAL A 137 -14.05 -8.95 3.52
CA VAL A 137 -14.36 -9.92 2.47
C VAL A 137 -13.08 -10.51 1.89
N TYR A 138 -12.08 -9.68 1.59
CA TYR A 138 -10.78 -10.14 1.12
C TYR A 138 -10.11 -11.07 2.13
N MET A 139 -10.04 -10.68 3.39
CA MET A 139 -9.46 -11.49 4.46
C MET A 139 -10.17 -12.83 4.63
N PHE A 140 -11.49 -12.84 4.64
CA PHE A 140 -12.28 -14.06 4.87
C PHE A 140 -12.47 -14.94 3.63
N THR A 141 -12.08 -14.48 2.45
CA THR A 141 -12.16 -15.28 1.21
C THR A 141 -10.77 -15.62 0.65
N ALA A 142 -9.87 -14.64 0.49
CA ALA A 142 -8.55 -14.87 -0.08
C ALA A 142 -7.61 -15.62 0.90
N PHE A 143 -7.60 -15.25 2.18
CA PHE A 143 -6.70 -15.90 3.14
C PHE A 143 -7.03 -17.40 3.38
N PRO A 144 -8.28 -17.84 3.48
CA PRO A 144 -8.59 -19.26 3.48
C PRO A 144 -8.10 -19.99 2.23
N VAL A 145 -8.19 -19.35 1.05
CA VAL A 145 -7.65 -19.92 -0.19
C VAL A 145 -6.12 -20.05 -0.10
N TYR A 146 -5.43 -19.01 0.35
CA TYR A 146 -3.97 -19.06 0.54
C TYR A 146 -3.57 -20.09 1.59
N GLY A 147 -4.28 -20.15 2.72
CA GLY A 147 -4.06 -21.15 3.75
C GLY A 147 -4.28 -22.58 3.24
N TYR A 148 -5.35 -22.79 2.47
CA TYR A 148 -5.61 -24.10 1.84
C TYR A 148 -4.53 -24.49 0.83
N ILE A 149 -4.10 -23.54 -0.01
CA ILE A 149 -2.97 -23.74 -0.93
C ILE A 149 -1.72 -24.07 -0.12
N ALA A 150 -1.41 -23.37 0.95
CA ALA A 150 -0.20 -23.55 1.74
C ALA A 150 -0.13 -24.89 2.48
N ALA A 151 -1.23 -25.36 3.11
CA ALA A 151 -1.20 -26.52 3.98
C ALA A 151 -2.56 -27.29 4.05
N GLY A 152 -3.42 -27.15 3.06
CA GLY A 152 -4.71 -27.82 3.03
C GLY A 152 -5.63 -27.38 4.19
N LYS A 153 -6.37 -28.31 4.77
CA LYS A 153 -7.30 -28.01 5.88
C LYS A 153 -6.60 -27.46 7.12
N GLU A 154 -5.38 -27.89 7.40
CA GLU A 154 -4.59 -27.39 8.53
C GLU A 154 -4.19 -25.93 8.31
N GLY A 155 -3.90 -25.52 7.08
CA GLY A 155 -3.64 -24.13 6.74
C GLY A 155 -4.86 -23.22 6.98
N ILE A 156 -6.09 -23.70 6.74
CA ILE A 156 -7.31 -22.96 7.11
C ILE A 156 -7.43 -22.84 8.63
N ARG A 157 -7.15 -23.91 9.38
CA ARG A 157 -7.20 -23.91 10.85
C ARG A 157 -6.17 -22.97 11.46
N ALA A 158 -5.03 -22.79 10.80
CA ALA A 158 -3.97 -21.89 11.22
C ALA A 158 -4.37 -20.40 11.18
N LEU A 159 -5.41 -20.02 10.42
CA LEU A 159 -5.90 -18.65 10.32
C LEU A 159 -6.31 -18.03 11.66
N LYS A 160 -6.68 -18.83 12.65
CA LYS A 160 -6.94 -18.33 14.01
C LYS A 160 -5.76 -17.57 14.61
N HIS A 161 -4.52 -17.88 14.20
CA HIS A 161 -3.31 -17.21 14.68
C HIS A 161 -3.06 -15.87 13.98
N VAL A 162 -3.73 -15.60 12.85
CA VAL A 162 -3.63 -14.33 12.12
C VAL A 162 -4.43 -13.21 12.79
N ILE A 163 -5.37 -13.54 13.68
CA ILE A 163 -6.22 -12.56 14.36
C ILE A 163 -5.39 -11.60 15.22
N SER A 164 -4.40 -12.09 15.93
CA SER A 164 -3.54 -11.23 16.79
C SER A 164 -2.73 -10.21 15.97
N PRO A 165 -1.98 -10.60 14.91
CA PRO A 165 -1.38 -9.64 14.00
C PRO A 165 -2.38 -8.66 13.38
N ALA A 166 -3.56 -9.14 12.97
CA ALA A 166 -4.59 -8.29 12.36
C ALA A 166 -5.02 -7.15 13.31
N ILE A 167 -5.33 -7.48 14.56
CA ILE A 167 -5.72 -6.47 15.57
C ILE A 167 -4.57 -5.51 15.87
N THR A 168 -3.34 -6.03 16.00
CA THR A 168 -2.15 -5.20 16.24
C THR A 168 -1.92 -4.24 15.07
N ALA A 169 -2.07 -4.71 13.84
CA ALA A 169 -1.92 -3.89 12.64
C ALA A 169 -2.96 -2.77 12.56
N VAL A 170 -4.23 -3.05 12.88
CA VAL A 170 -5.29 -2.02 12.97
C VAL A 170 -4.93 -0.95 14.01
N ALA A 171 -4.41 -1.36 15.17
CA ALA A 171 -4.09 -0.45 16.26
C ALA A 171 -2.84 0.39 16.00
N THR A 172 -1.82 -0.19 15.38
CA THR A 172 -0.51 0.46 15.15
C THR A 172 -0.38 1.16 13.82
N GLN A 173 -1.19 0.77 12.83
CA GLN A 173 -1.07 1.23 11.43
C GLN A 173 0.36 1.08 10.89
N SER A 174 1.09 0.05 11.35
CA SER A 174 2.46 -0.21 10.97
C SER A 174 2.74 -1.70 10.87
N SER A 175 3.07 -2.18 9.68
CA SER A 175 3.50 -3.56 9.44
C SER A 175 4.79 -3.87 10.20
N ILE A 176 5.71 -2.91 10.30
CA ILE A 176 6.96 -3.06 11.05
C ILE A 176 6.68 -3.20 12.54
N ALA A 177 5.79 -2.39 13.13
CA ALA A 177 5.41 -2.51 14.53
C ALA A 177 4.66 -3.83 14.81
N THR A 178 4.00 -4.41 13.82
CA THR A 178 3.29 -5.69 13.90
C THR A 178 4.23 -6.90 13.75
N LEU A 179 5.44 -6.71 13.22
CA LEU A 179 6.38 -7.78 12.91
C LEU A 179 6.66 -8.76 14.09
N PRO A 180 6.89 -8.32 15.33
CA PRO A 180 7.09 -9.25 16.45
C PRO A 180 5.89 -10.17 16.69
N VAL A 181 4.67 -9.64 16.52
CA VAL A 181 3.42 -10.41 16.68
C VAL A 181 3.23 -11.39 15.53
N ASN A 182 3.61 -11.02 14.31
CA ASN A 182 3.62 -11.91 13.14
C ASN A 182 4.63 -13.05 13.31
N LEU A 183 5.83 -12.77 13.83
CA LEU A 183 6.86 -13.79 14.12
C LEU A 183 6.32 -14.84 15.09
N GLU A 184 5.64 -14.40 16.16
CA GLU A 184 5.04 -15.29 17.15
C GLU A 184 3.85 -16.08 16.56
N ALA A 185 3.01 -15.45 15.73
CA ALA A 185 1.93 -16.13 15.03
C ALA A 185 2.46 -17.22 14.09
N CYS A 186 3.46 -16.90 13.27
CA CYS A 186 4.10 -17.85 12.37
C CYS A 186 4.77 -19.01 13.12
N LYS A 187 5.38 -18.74 14.30
CA LYS A 187 5.91 -19.78 15.18
C LYS A 187 4.82 -20.74 15.63
N LYS A 188 3.68 -20.22 16.11
CA LYS A 188 2.51 -21.05 16.52
C LYS A 188 1.88 -21.84 15.38
N ILE A 189 2.04 -21.39 14.15
CA ILE A 189 1.58 -22.10 12.94
C ILE A 189 2.55 -23.22 12.57
N GLY A 190 3.81 -23.19 13.06
CA GLY A 190 4.86 -24.13 12.72
C GLY A 190 5.70 -23.72 11.51
N VAL A 191 5.67 -22.41 11.12
CA VAL A 191 6.56 -21.91 10.07
C VAL A 191 8.01 -21.95 10.58
N PRO A 192 8.97 -22.56 9.86
CA PRO A 192 10.35 -22.67 10.28
C PRO A 192 11.00 -21.32 10.56
N LYS A 193 11.94 -21.31 11.51
CA LYS A 193 12.60 -20.09 11.98
C LYS A 193 13.31 -19.33 10.87
N ASP A 194 14.07 -20.02 10.06
CA ASP A 194 14.81 -19.49 8.91
C ASP A 194 13.89 -18.86 7.86
N ILE A 195 12.70 -19.42 7.63
CA ILE A 195 11.72 -18.87 6.69
C ILE A 195 11.04 -17.63 7.29
N ARG A 196 10.50 -17.71 8.53
CA ARG A 196 9.76 -16.59 9.11
C ARG A 196 10.62 -15.35 9.37
N GLU A 197 11.91 -15.55 9.76
CA GLU A 197 12.86 -14.46 10.02
C GLU A 197 13.35 -13.76 8.74
N ILE A 198 13.14 -14.37 7.57
CA ILE A 198 13.44 -13.75 6.28
C ILE A 198 12.18 -13.18 5.64
N VAL A 199 11.12 -13.99 5.55
CA VAL A 199 9.92 -13.61 4.78
C VAL A 199 9.13 -12.48 5.45
N LEU A 200 8.99 -12.51 6.78
CA LEU A 200 8.18 -11.49 7.47
C LEU A 200 8.80 -10.08 7.43
N PRO A 201 10.11 -9.87 7.65
CA PRO A 201 10.70 -8.54 7.49
C PRO A 201 10.61 -8.01 6.04
N ILE A 202 10.81 -8.88 5.06
CA ILE A 202 10.64 -8.51 3.64
C ILE A 202 9.17 -8.18 3.37
N GLY A 203 8.24 -9.02 3.85
CA GLY A 203 6.81 -8.80 3.72
C GLY A 203 6.36 -7.47 4.29
N ALA A 204 6.78 -7.15 5.52
CA ALA A 204 6.44 -5.91 6.21
C ALA A 204 6.79 -4.63 5.40
N THR A 205 7.69 -4.74 4.42
CA THR A 205 8.10 -3.63 3.55
C THR A 205 7.61 -3.75 2.11
N ALA A 206 7.32 -4.95 1.62
CA ALA A 206 7.07 -5.21 0.20
C ALA A 206 5.71 -5.86 -0.10
N HIS A 207 5.08 -6.55 0.85
CA HIS A 207 3.78 -7.20 0.68
C HIS A 207 2.64 -6.22 1.04
N MET A 208 1.98 -5.67 0.03
CA MET A 208 1.09 -4.51 0.18
C MET A 208 -0.29 -4.73 -0.45
N ASP A 209 -0.94 -5.85 -0.20
CA ASP A 209 -2.27 -6.20 -0.72
C ASP A 209 -3.34 -5.18 -0.31
N GLY A 210 -3.36 -4.75 0.96
CA GLY A 210 -4.26 -3.72 1.45
C GLY A 210 -3.98 -2.36 0.82
N THR A 211 -2.70 -2.04 0.57
CA THR A 211 -2.31 -0.84 -0.16
C THR A 211 -2.81 -0.86 -1.60
N VAL A 212 -2.75 -2.01 -2.29
CA VAL A 212 -3.34 -2.17 -3.63
C VAL A 212 -4.84 -1.90 -3.60
N LEU A 213 -5.57 -2.47 -2.62
CA LEU A 213 -7.00 -2.23 -2.43
C LEU A 213 -7.29 -0.73 -2.22
N SER A 214 -6.53 -0.06 -1.35
CA SER A 214 -6.73 1.36 -1.03
C SER A 214 -6.37 2.28 -2.18
N THR A 215 -5.30 1.98 -2.93
CA THR A 215 -4.85 2.79 -4.05
C THR A 215 -5.91 2.87 -5.15
N ILE A 216 -6.51 1.75 -5.52
CA ILE A 216 -7.55 1.73 -6.55
C ILE A 216 -8.83 2.41 -6.07
N LEU A 217 -9.21 2.24 -4.78
CA LEU A 217 -10.30 2.99 -4.19
C LEU A 217 -10.05 4.50 -4.29
N LYS A 218 -8.85 4.97 -3.93
CA LYS A 218 -8.44 6.38 -3.98
C LYS A 218 -8.46 6.93 -5.40
N ILE A 219 -7.96 6.18 -6.38
CA ILE A 219 -8.01 6.56 -7.80
C ILE A 219 -9.47 6.71 -8.23
N SER A 220 -10.31 5.70 -8.00
CA SER A 220 -11.73 5.74 -8.33
C SER A 220 -12.46 6.88 -7.62
N PHE A 221 -12.08 7.21 -6.40
CA PHE A 221 -12.63 8.33 -5.64
C PHE A 221 -12.31 9.68 -6.30
N LEU A 222 -11.05 9.92 -6.68
CA LEU A 222 -10.66 11.14 -7.39
C LEU A 222 -11.38 11.26 -8.74
N PHE A 223 -11.42 10.18 -9.51
CA PHE A 223 -12.17 10.17 -10.77
C PHE A 223 -13.63 10.59 -10.56
N GLY A 224 -14.27 10.10 -9.49
CA GLY A 224 -15.64 10.48 -9.15
C GLY A 224 -15.78 11.94 -8.74
N ILE A 225 -14.89 12.47 -7.90
CA ILE A 225 -14.89 13.89 -7.49
C ILE A 225 -14.72 14.83 -8.67
N PHE A 226 -13.79 14.50 -9.59
CA PHE A 226 -13.53 15.30 -10.77
C PHE A 226 -14.50 15.02 -11.94
N GLN A 227 -15.55 14.21 -11.70
CA GLN A 227 -16.56 13.83 -12.70
C GLN A 227 -15.96 13.18 -13.94
N ILE A 228 -14.86 12.45 -13.79
CA ILE A 228 -14.20 11.74 -14.86
C ILE A 228 -14.63 10.27 -14.81
N PRO A 229 -15.08 9.65 -15.92
CA PRO A 229 -15.44 8.25 -15.94
C PRO A 229 -14.24 7.34 -15.60
N PHE A 230 -14.39 6.50 -14.56
CA PHE A 230 -13.39 5.47 -14.25
C PHE A 230 -13.65 4.25 -15.15
N GLU A 231 -13.29 4.37 -16.45
CA GLU A 231 -13.62 3.41 -17.49
C GLU A 231 -12.49 3.25 -18.52
N GLY A 232 -12.56 2.12 -19.24
CA GLY A 232 -11.60 1.81 -20.27
C GLY A 232 -10.38 1.01 -19.80
N ILE A 233 -9.89 0.14 -20.67
CA ILE A 233 -8.79 -0.79 -20.36
C ILE A 233 -7.50 -0.05 -19.97
N GLY A 234 -7.23 1.10 -20.60
CA GLY A 234 -6.06 1.93 -20.28
C GLY A 234 -6.10 2.48 -18.86
N THR A 235 -7.26 2.97 -18.40
CA THR A 235 -7.48 3.45 -17.03
C THR A 235 -7.27 2.32 -16.02
N TYR A 236 -7.78 1.12 -16.32
CA TYR A 236 -7.65 -0.02 -15.43
C TYR A 236 -6.21 -0.54 -15.34
N LEU A 237 -5.52 -0.61 -16.47
CA LEU A 237 -4.11 -1.00 -16.51
C LEU A 237 -3.21 0.03 -15.82
N SER A 238 -3.48 1.33 -15.99
CA SER A 238 -2.74 2.38 -15.28
C SER A 238 -2.99 2.33 -13.79
N ALA A 239 -4.24 2.11 -13.35
CA ALA A 239 -4.57 1.95 -11.94
C ALA A 239 -3.91 0.70 -11.32
N LEU A 240 -3.86 -0.41 -12.06
CA LEU A 240 -3.14 -1.61 -11.64
C LEU A 240 -1.63 -1.33 -11.52
N ALA A 241 -1.01 -0.78 -12.55
CA ALA A 241 0.42 -0.46 -12.55
C ALA A 241 0.77 0.48 -11.39
N LEU A 242 -0.04 1.54 -11.20
CA LEU A 242 0.17 2.51 -10.14
C LEU A 242 -0.03 1.90 -8.74
N SER A 243 -0.98 0.97 -8.57
CA SER A 243 -1.18 0.28 -7.31
C SER A 243 -0.01 -0.64 -6.94
N VAL A 244 0.61 -1.29 -7.93
CA VAL A 244 1.81 -2.12 -7.73
C VAL A 244 3.02 -1.24 -7.39
N VAL A 245 3.26 -0.19 -8.18
CA VAL A 245 4.36 0.76 -7.92
C VAL A 245 4.15 1.45 -6.56
N GLY A 246 2.92 1.90 -6.27
CA GLY A 246 2.56 2.49 -4.98
C GLY A 246 2.83 1.54 -3.82
N GLY A 247 2.48 0.26 -3.95
CA GLY A 247 2.76 -0.76 -2.94
C GLY A 247 4.25 -0.89 -2.62
N VAL A 248 5.10 -0.88 -3.65
CA VAL A 248 6.57 -0.94 -3.46
C VAL A 248 7.12 0.33 -2.79
N VAL A 249 6.55 1.50 -3.13
CA VAL A 249 7.05 2.82 -2.68
C VAL A 249 6.55 3.18 -1.29
N MET A 250 5.31 2.83 -0.97
CA MET A 250 4.70 3.21 0.31
C MET A 250 5.38 2.58 1.52
N SER A 251 6.02 1.42 1.38
CA SER A 251 6.72 0.72 2.46
C SER A 251 5.90 0.60 3.77
N GLY A 252 6.28 -0.27 4.67
CA GLY A 252 5.59 -0.49 5.96
C GLY A 252 5.87 0.57 7.03
N VAL A 253 6.34 1.76 6.65
CA VAL A 253 6.70 2.85 7.57
C VAL A 253 5.56 3.86 7.76
N PRO A 254 5.41 4.47 8.94
CA PRO A 254 4.42 5.51 9.18
C PRO A 254 4.60 6.68 8.19
N GLY A 255 3.51 7.11 7.57
CA GLY A 255 3.52 8.21 6.60
C GLY A 255 3.94 7.81 5.17
N GLY A 256 4.31 6.56 4.91
CA GLY A 256 4.63 6.06 3.56
C GLY A 256 3.47 6.23 2.58
N GLY A 257 2.23 6.17 3.06
CA GLY A 257 1.02 6.40 2.27
C GLY A 257 1.01 7.74 1.51
N LEU A 258 1.52 8.82 2.13
CA LEU A 258 1.55 10.15 1.50
C LEU A 258 2.35 10.19 0.19
N ILE A 259 3.39 9.36 0.08
CA ILE A 259 4.19 9.25 -1.16
C ILE A 259 3.34 8.63 -2.27
N GLY A 260 2.58 7.59 -1.95
CA GLY A 260 1.67 6.96 -2.91
C GLY A 260 0.52 7.86 -3.34
N GLU A 261 -0.04 8.66 -2.44
CA GLU A 261 -1.07 9.63 -2.76
C GLU A 261 -0.52 10.74 -3.67
N MET A 262 0.67 11.23 -3.40
CA MET A 262 1.35 12.17 -4.29
C MET A 262 1.58 11.58 -5.68
N LEU A 263 1.98 10.30 -5.73
CA LEU A 263 2.17 9.57 -6.99
C LEU A 263 0.86 9.50 -7.78
N ILE A 264 -0.27 9.21 -7.14
CA ILE A 264 -1.59 9.20 -7.79
C ILE A 264 -1.90 10.57 -8.41
N VAL A 265 -1.77 11.64 -7.62
CA VAL A 265 -2.09 13.00 -8.06
C VAL A 265 -1.23 13.41 -9.26
N THR A 266 0.09 13.15 -9.18
CA THR A 266 1.04 13.55 -10.23
C THR A 266 0.89 12.73 -11.50
N MET A 267 0.70 11.41 -11.39
CA MET A 267 0.61 10.51 -12.55
C MET A 267 -0.67 10.70 -13.35
N TYR A 268 -1.78 11.03 -12.68
CA TYR A 268 -3.04 11.33 -13.36
C TYR A 268 -3.21 12.82 -13.70
N GLY A 269 -2.25 13.69 -13.34
CA GLY A 269 -2.33 15.13 -13.64
C GLY A 269 -3.45 15.84 -12.88
N PHE A 270 -3.85 15.33 -11.71
CA PHE A 270 -4.80 16.05 -10.86
C PHE A 270 -4.17 17.32 -10.30
N PRO A 271 -4.97 18.37 -10.04
CA PRO A 271 -4.47 19.60 -9.41
C PRO A 271 -3.93 19.31 -8.01
N ALA A 272 -3.03 20.18 -7.52
CA ALA A 272 -2.36 19.99 -6.23
C ALA A 272 -3.36 19.92 -5.05
N GLU A 273 -4.50 20.56 -5.20
CA GLU A 273 -5.63 20.59 -4.25
C GLU A 273 -6.27 19.20 -4.06
N ALA A 274 -6.10 18.29 -5.00
CA ALA A 274 -6.55 16.90 -4.88
C ALA A 274 -5.75 16.10 -3.84
N PHE A 275 -4.47 16.48 -3.62
CA PHE A 275 -3.59 15.75 -2.71
C PHE A 275 -4.12 15.68 -1.28
N PRO A 276 -4.49 16.79 -0.64
CA PRO A 276 -5.03 16.75 0.71
C PRO A 276 -6.30 15.92 0.83
N ILE A 277 -7.17 15.94 -0.18
CA ILE A 277 -8.42 15.16 -0.18
C ILE A 277 -8.10 13.65 -0.14
N ILE A 278 -7.18 13.21 -1.00
CA ILE A 278 -6.82 11.80 -1.07
C ILE A 278 -5.95 11.37 0.13
N ALA A 279 -5.12 12.25 0.67
CA ALA A 279 -4.34 12.01 1.88
C ALA A 279 -5.25 11.76 3.09
N THR A 280 -6.35 12.51 3.21
CA THR A 280 -7.34 12.28 4.26
C THR A 280 -7.95 10.87 4.14
N ILE A 281 -8.34 10.44 2.93
CA ILE A 281 -8.80 9.05 2.72
C ILE A 281 -7.69 8.07 3.09
N GLY A 282 -6.44 8.36 2.72
CA GLY A 282 -5.30 7.54 3.07
C GLY A 282 -5.25 7.21 4.55
N TYR A 283 -5.29 8.23 5.40
CA TYR A 283 -5.31 8.04 6.86
C TYR A 283 -6.54 7.28 7.36
N LEU A 284 -7.72 7.52 6.76
CA LEU A 284 -8.95 6.84 7.17
C LEU A 284 -8.95 5.35 6.82
N VAL A 285 -8.34 4.95 5.72
CA VAL A 285 -8.32 3.56 5.27
C VAL A 285 -7.10 2.77 5.75
N ASP A 286 -6.07 3.45 6.23
CA ASP A 286 -4.78 2.86 6.64
C ASP A 286 -4.89 1.75 7.70
N PRO A 287 -5.74 1.85 8.74
CA PRO A 287 -5.89 0.77 9.72
C PRO A 287 -6.21 -0.59 9.06
N PHE A 288 -7.16 -0.61 8.14
CA PHE A 288 -7.57 -1.84 7.46
C PHE A 288 -6.63 -2.22 6.31
N ALA A 289 -6.00 -1.25 5.65
CA ALA A 289 -4.94 -1.51 4.68
C ALA A 289 -3.76 -2.24 5.36
N THR A 290 -3.30 -1.72 6.47
CA THR A 290 -2.20 -2.31 7.25
C THR A 290 -2.59 -3.67 7.84
N MET A 291 -3.85 -3.84 8.26
CA MET A 291 -4.36 -5.15 8.68
C MET A 291 -4.18 -6.20 7.59
N ILE A 292 -4.56 -5.90 6.35
CA ILE A 292 -4.43 -6.82 5.22
C ILE A 292 -2.95 -7.04 4.88
N ASN A 293 -2.14 -5.98 4.84
CA ASN A 293 -0.72 -6.06 4.55
C ASN A 293 -0.02 -7.01 5.54
N ALA A 294 -0.04 -6.66 6.83
CA ALA A 294 0.65 -7.40 7.86
C ALA A 294 0.13 -8.83 8.06
N SER A 295 -1.19 -9.03 7.98
CA SER A 295 -1.77 -10.38 8.06
C SER A 295 -1.42 -11.24 6.84
N GLY A 296 -1.31 -10.60 5.67
CA GLY A 296 -0.90 -11.25 4.41
C GLY A 296 0.56 -11.76 4.48
N ASP A 297 1.43 -11.11 5.24
CA ASP A 297 2.81 -11.58 5.47
C ASP A 297 2.85 -12.99 6.07
N THR A 298 1.94 -13.27 7.00
CA THR A 298 1.78 -14.63 7.55
C THR A 298 1.36 -15.62 6.47
N MET A 299 0.45 -15.24 5.58
CA MET A 299 0.04 -16.08 4.45
C MET A 299 1.19 -16.32 3.47
N ALA A 300 1.96 -15.28 3.15
CA ALA A 300 3.15 -15.38 2.31
C ALA A 300 4.19 -16.33 2.92
N SER A 301 4.43 -16.24 4.24
CA SER A 301 5.35 -17.14 4.95
C SER A 301 4.91 -18.60 4.87
N MET A 302 3.61 -18.88 5.00
CA MET A 302 3.06 -20.23 4.85
C MET A 302 3.22 -20.76 3.41
N LEU A 303 2.99 -19.91 2.40
CA LEU A 303 3.15 -20.28 0.99
C LEU A 303 4.62 -20.55 0.63
N VAL A 304 5.55 -19.74 1.12
CA VAL A 304 6.99 -19.96 0.96
C VAL A 304 7.41 -21.24 1.65
N THR A 305 6.93 -21.50 2.87
CA THR A 305 7.22 -22.74 3.58
C THR A 305 6.77 -23.97 2.77
N ARG A 306 5.59 -23.91 2.17
CA ARG A 306 5.14 -24.97 1.27
C ARG A 306 6.06 -25.15 0.06
N ALA A 307 6.52 -24.07 -0.53
CA ALA A 307 7.41 -24.13 -1.70
C ALA A 307 8.78 -24.74 -1.35
N VAL A 308 9.29 -24.47 -0.15
CA VAL A 308 10.60 -24.96 0.32
C VAL A 308 10.51 -26.37 0.89
N GLU A 309 9.54 -26.64 1.76
CA GLU A 309 9.43 -27.88 2.51
C GLU A 309 8.41 -28.89 1.97
N GLY A 310 7.58 -28.48 1.01
CA GLY A 310 6.55 -29.35 0.42
C GLY A 310 5.21 -29.33 1.18
N LYS A 311 4.26 -30.19 0.78
CA LYS A 311 2.86 -30.09 1.20
C LYS A 311 2.59 -30.40 2.68
N ASP A 312 3.38 -31.28 3.28
CA ASP A 312 3.12 -31.82 4.63
C ASP A 312 3.92 -31.07 5.73
N TRP A 313 4.49 -29.94 5.41
CA TRP A 313 5.34 -29.16 6.31
C TRP A 313 4.69 -28.87 7.67
N ILE A 314 3.41 -28.47 7.67
CA ILE A 314 2.71 -28.07 8.91
C ILE A 314 2.55 -29.26 9.88
N LYS A 315 2.32 -30.48 9.37
CA LYS A 315 2.19 -31.67 10.22
C LYS A 315 3.52 -32.08 10.84
N ARG A 316 4.63 -31.92 10.09
CA ARG A 316 5.97 -32.24 10.59
C ARG A 316 6.39 -31.25 11.68
N ASN A 317 6.08 -30.00 11.51
CA ASN A 317 6.58 -28.93 12.38
C ASN A 317 5.72 -28.75 13.66
N LEU A 318 4.39 -29.00 13.60
CA LEU A 318 3.55 -28.99 14.80
C LEU A 318 3.74 -30.22 15.70
N GLY A 319 4.40 -31.27 15.27
CA GLY A 319 4.71 -32.44 16.08
C GLY A 319 6.05 -32.40 16.80
N ASN A 320 6.82 -31.33 16.62
CA ASN A 320 8.20 -31.20 17.16
C ASN A 320 8.33 -30.11 18.25
N ASP A 321 7.28 -29.47 18.68
CA ASP A 321 7.16 -28.61 19.85
C ASP A 321 6.33 -29.32 20.92
#